data_67be167ce4b84be00e4623529aeb6663
#
_entry.id   67be167ce4b84be00e4623529aeb6663
#
_cell.length_a   1.000
_cell.length_b   1.000
_cell.length_c   1.000
_cell.angle_alpha   90.00
_cell.angle_beta   90.00
_cell.angle_gamma   90.00
#
_symmetry.space_group_name_H-M   'P 1'
#
loop_
_entity.id
_entity.type
_entity.pdbx_description
1 polymer ?
#
loop_
_entity_poly.entity_id
_entity_poly.type
_entity_poly.pdbx_seq_one_letter_code
_entity_poly.pdbx_strand_id
1 'polypeptide(L)'
;MQPQSIHTHQFENGLMLIVEEMPGLQSAAFSFLVPAGSIYDGSGKNGSAAMLADWITRGAGTRDSRELTATLDNLGIAHSESAGSENIPFTAASVADRVTDGLEIFADVILRPHLDEGQFEPVKLGAEQSLIAAEDDPQRKAMVELRKLSFSSPWGLSSDGSLDDLPSISSDDVRGHHERCFRPNGAILGVAGNVDAKVVIEAVGKHFGDWKQKDGAA
;
A
#
# COMPACT_ATOMS: atom_id res chain seq x y z
N MET A 1 -22.63 -12.17 22.13
CA MET A 1 -21.86 -11.86 20.93
C MET A 1 -22.84 -11.65 19.80
N GLN A 2 -22.83 -10.52 19.13
CA GLN A 2 -23.58 -10.39 17.87
C GLN A 2 -22.93 -11.31 16.84
N PRO A 3 -23.71 -11.98 15.99
CA PRO A 3 -23.14 -12.80 14.90
C PRO A 3 -22.36 -11.88 13.96
N GLN A 4 -21.21 -12.34 13.48
CA GLN A 4 -20.44 -11.64 12.47
C GLN A 4 -21.22 -11.54 11.16
N SER A 5 -21.24 -10.37 10.54
CA SER A 5 -21.85 -10.11 9.25
C SER A 5 -20.74 -9.80 8.25
N ILE A 6 -20.24 -10.83 7.57
CA ILE A 6 -19.15 -10.74 6.60
C ILE A 6 -19.71 -10.90 5.19
N HIS A 7 -19.42 -9.93 4.33
CA HIS A 7 -19.80 -9.91 2.93
C HIS A 7 -18.55 -9.95 2.07
N THR A 8 -18.57 -10.79 1.04
CA THR A 8 -17.48 -10.90 0.06
C THR A 8 -18.01 -10.56 -1.31
N HIS A 9 -17.31 -9.68 -2.02
CA HIS A 9 -17.66 -9.28 -3.38
C HIS A 9 -16.41 -9.29 -4.27
N GLN A 10 -16.50 -9.92 -5.43
CA GLN A 10 -15.46 -9.91 -6.44
C GLN A 10 -15.91 -9.06 -7.62
N PHE A 11 -15.14 -8.01 -7.92
CA PHE A 11 -15.38 -7.17 -9.08
C PHE A 11 -14.93 -7.86 -10.38
N GLU A 12 -15.49 -7.46 -11.51
CA GLU A 12 -15.15 -8.01 -12.83
C GLU A 12 -13.66 -7.84 -13.18
N ASN A 13 -13.02 -6.79 -12.66
CA ASN A 13 -11.59 -6.55 -12.82
C ASN A 13 -10.70 -7.41 -11.89
N GLY A 14 -11.28 -8.31 -11.11
CA GLY A 14 -10.56 -9.24 -10.24
C GLY A 14 -10.23 -8.72 -8.85
N LEU A 15 -10.57 -7.45 -8.52
CA LEU A 15 -10.45 -6.93 -7.16
C LEU A 15 -11.38 -7.70 -6.22
N MET A 16 -10.85 -8.16 -5.09
CA MET A 16 -11.62 -8.81 -4.02
C MET A 16 -11.92 -7.80 -2.91
N LEU A 17 -13.19 -7.66 -2.55
CA LEU A 17 -13.65 -6.86 -1.42
C LEU A 17 -14.23 -7.77 -0.34
N ILE A 18 -13.85 -7.54 0.91
CA ILE A 18 -14.39 -8.18 2.10
C ILE A 18 -14.88 -7.09 3.04
N VAL A 19 -16.15 -7.14 3.44
CA VAL A 19 -16.74 -6.14 4.35
C VAL A 19 -17.27 -6.85 5.58
N GLU A 20 -16.88 -6.39 6.77
CA GLU A 20 -17.47 -6.80 8.04
C GLU A 20 -18.27 -5.65 8.64
N GLU A 21 -19.60 -5.83 8.74
CA GLU A 21 -20.49 -4.83 9.35
C GLU A 21 -20.48 -4.94 10.88
N MET A 22 -20.10 -3.87 11.55
CA MET A 22 -20.00 -3.79 13.00
C MET A 22 -20.82 -2.59 13.54
N PRO A 23 -22.16 -2.64 13.53
CA PRO A 23 -23.04 -1.49 13.81
C PRO A 23 -22.95 -0.95 15.24
N GLY A 24 -22.26 -1.66 16.15
CA GLY A 24 -22.01 -1.19 17.52
C GLY A 24 -20.83 -0.23 17.66
N LEU A 25 -20.06 0.03 16.59
CA LEU A 25 -18.90 0.90 16.61
C LEU A 25 -19.25 2.30 16.09
N GLN A 26 -18.36 3.28 16.35
CA GLN A 26 -18.42 4.61 15.76
C GLN A 26 -17.34 4.87 14.73
N SER A 27 -16.48 3.88 14.51
CA SER A 27 -15.35 3.93 13.59
C SER A 27 -15.47 2.88 12.51
N ALA A 28 -14.71 3.09 11.44
CA ALA A 28 -14.46 2.09 10.42
C ALA A 28 -12.98 2.16 9.97
N ALA A 29 -12.48 1.05 9.50
CA ALA A 29 -11.12 0.95 8.98
C ALA A 29 -11.12 0.11 7.71
N PHE A 30 -10.11 0.35 6.87
CA PHE A 30 -9.83 -0.53 5.76
C PHE A 30 -8.36 -0.91 5.69
N SER A 31 -8.10 -2.05 5.07
CA SER A 31 -6.78 -2.51 4.69
C SER A 31 -6.81 -2.94 3.23
N PHE A 32 -6.04 -2.27 2.39
CA PHE A 32 -5.94 -2.54 0.97
C PHE A 32 -4.58 -3.18 0.67
N LEU A 33 -4.57 -4.45 0.35
CA LEU A 33 -3.39 -5.22 0.01
C LEU A 33 -3.19 -5.19 -1.50
N VAL A 34 -2.16 -4.47 -1.97
CA VAL A 34 -1.78 -4.43 -3.39
C VAL A 34 -0.60 -5.36 -3.61
N PRO A 35 -0.63 -6.29 -4.60
CA PRO A 35 0.45 -7.26 -4.82
C PRO A 35 1.68 -6.59 -5.47
N ALA A 36 2.42 -5.82 -4.68
CA ALA A 36 3.54 -4.99 -5.09
C ALA A 36 4.71 -5.02 -4.08
N GLY A 37 4.85 -6.11 -3.32
CA GLY A 37 5.88 -6.26 -2.30
C GLY A 37 7.28 -6.48 -2.85
N SER A 38 8.25 -6.66 -1.96
CA SER A 38 9.68 -6.74 -2.30
C SER A 38 10.07 -7.94 -3.17
N ILE A 39 9.26 -9.01 -3.22
CA ILE A 39 9.51 -10.14 -4.12
C ILE A 39 9.41 -9.76 -5.61
N TYR A 40 8.76 -8.65 -5.91
CA TYR A 40 8.62 -8.10 -7.27
C TYR A 40 9.67 -7.04 -7.61
N ASP A 41 10.59 -6.74 -6.68
CA ASP A 41 11.71 -5.86 -6.96
C ASP A 41 12.60 -6.45 -8.06
N GLY A 42 13.09 -5.61 -8.94
CA GLY A 42 14.03 -6.03 -9.99
C GLY A 42 15.33 -6.56 -9.40
N SER A 43 16.05 -7.38 -10.15
CA SER A 43 17.38 -7.87 -9.73
C SER A 43 18.33 -6.69 -9.47
N GLY A 44 18.94 -6.66 -8.27
CA GLY A 44 19.80 -5.55 -7.82
C GLY A 44 19.04 -4.24 -7.55
N LYS A 45 17.72 -4.32 -7.28
CA LYS A 45 16.83 -3.18 -7.03
C LYS A 45 16.00 -3.37 -5.75
N ASN A 46 16.50 -4.20 -4.81
CA ASN A 46 15.79 -4.46 -3.56
C ASN A 46 15.67 -3.18 -2.72
N GLY A 47 14.44 -2.75 -2.52
CA GLY A 47 14.06 -1.49 -1.90
C GLY A 47 13.13 -0.64 -2.78
N SER A 48 12.90 -1.02 -4.05
CA SER A 48 11.98 -0.29 -4.94
C SER A 48 10.56 -0.26 -4.37
N ALA A 49 10.07 -1.39 -3.83
CA ALA A 49 8.75 -1.46 -3.17
C ALA A 49 8.68 -0.57 -1.93
N ALA A 50 9.74 -0.55 -1.09
CA ALA A 50 9.80 0.28 0.10
C ALA A 50 9.80 1.77 -0.24
N MET A 51 10.60 2.18 -1.23
CA MET A 51 10.62 3.55 -1.72
C MET A 51 9.30 3.95 -2.35
N LEU A 52 8.63 3.05 -3.09
CA LEU A 52 7.32 3.31 -3.65
C LEU A 52 6.28 3.55 -2.56
N ALA A 53 6.28 2.77 -1.48
CA ALA A 53 5.33 2.92 -0.38
C ALA A 53 5.40 4.31 0.29
N ASP A 54 6.59 4.91 0.40
CA ASP A 54 6.76 6.29 0.86
C ASP A 54 6.39 7.30 -0.24
N TRP A 55 6.86 7.09 -1.46
CA TRP A 55 6.73 8.07 -2.54
C TRP A 55 5.28 8.25 -3.01
N ILE A 56 4.50 7.18 -2.99
CA ILE A 56 3.13 7.14 -3.51
C ILE A 56 2.17 8.09 -2.75
N THR A 57 2.47 8.41 -1.50
CA THR A 57 1.69 9.31 -0.66
C THR A 57 2.14 10.77 -0.74
N ARG A 58 3.13 11.08 -1.59
CA ARG A 58 3.65 12.44 -1.77
C ARG A 58 2.95 13.22 -2.89
N GLY A 59 1.64 13.06 -2.99
CA GLY A 59 0.75 13.71 -3.94
C GLY A 59 0.05 12.72 -4.86
N ALA A 60 -1.27 12.92 -5.07
CA ALA A 60 -2.10 12.03 -5.87
C ALA A 60 -3.36 12.74 -6.40
N GLY A 61 -3.82 12.32 -7.57
CA GLY A 61 -4.99 12.91 -8.21
C GLY A 61 -4.78 14.40 -8.50
N THR A 62 -5.60 15.23 -7.88
CA THR A 62 -5.51 16.70 -7.98
C THR A 62 -4.78 17.35 -6.81
N ARG A 63 -4.30 16.56 -5.84
CA ARG A 63 -3.73 17.04 -4.58
C ARG A 63 -2.20 16.89 -4.61
N ASP A 64 -1.49 17.97 -4.37
CA ASP A 64 -0.05 17.89 -4.07
C ASP A 64 0.19 17.19 -2.70
N SER A 65 1.45 17.00 -2.32
CA SER A 65 1.82 16.32 -1.07
C SER A 65 1.21 17.01 0.17
N ARG A 66 1.22 18.32 0.20
CA ARG A 66 0.71 19.12 1.32
C ARG A 66 -0.83 19.07 1.38
N GLU A 67 -1.47 19.20 0.23
CA GLU A 67 -2.93 19.13 0.11
C GLU A 67 -3.46 17.74 0.46
N LEU A 68 -2.76 16.68 0.05
CA LEU A 68 -3.12 15.31 0.37
C LEU A 68 -3.07 15.08 1.89
N THR A 69 -1.95 15.45 2.55
CA THR A 69 -1.80 15.34 3.99
C THR A 69 -2.87 16.16 4.72
N ALA A 70 -3.06 17.43 4.32
CA ALA A 70 -4.08 18.28 4.96
C ALA A 70 -5.51 17.73 4.77
N THR A 71 -5.80 17.08 3.64
CA THR A 71 -7.12 16.47 3.40
C THR A 71 -7.35 15.28 4.32
N LEU A 72 -6.36 14.39 4.47
CA LEU A 72 -6.43 13.23 5.37
C LEU A 72 -6.56 13.68 6.84
N ASP A 73 -5.77 14.66 7.27
CA ASP A 73 -5.83 15.23 8.62
C ASP A 73 -7.19 15.87 8.92
N ASN A 74 -7.74 16.65 7.99
CA ASN A 74 -9.04 17.31 8.13
C ASN A 74 -10.21 16.30 8.23
N LEU A 75 -10.08 15.14 7.60
CA LEU A 75 -11.03 14.04 7.70
C LEU A 75 -10.82 13.15 8.93
N GLY A 76 -9.73 13.38 9.68
CA GLY A 76 -9.36 12.55 10.83
C GLY A 76 -9.00 11.12 10.41
N ILE A 77 -8.40 10.94 9.26
CA ILE A 77 -7.99 9.63 8.73
C ILE A 77 -6.57 9.34 9.20
N ALA A 78 -6.43 8.41 10.14
CA ALA A 78 -5.13 7.82 10.47
C ALA A 78 -4.79 6.75 9.42
N HIS A 79 -3.60 6.82 8.82
CA HIS A 79 -3.20 5.89 7.79
C HIS A 79 -1.75 5.42 7.94
N SER A 80 -1.42 4.32 7.32
CA SER A 80 -0.05 3.85 7.14
C SER A 80 0.07 2.97 5.89
N GLU A 81 1.24 3.03 5.29
CA GLU A 81 1.67 2.19 4.18
C GLU A 81 3.12 1.73 4.41
N SER A 82 3.42 0.52 4.00
CA SER A 82 4.76 -0.04 4.09
C SER A 82 4.90 -1.22 3.14
N ALA A 83 6.09 -1.47 2.63
CA ALA A 83 6.31 -2.65 1.81
C ALA A 83 6.36 -3.91 2.69
N GLY A 84 5.56 -4.90 2.32
CA GLY A 84 5.71 -6.27 2.77
C GLY A 84 6.49 -7.10 1.75
N SER A 85 6.54 -8.41 1.96
CA SER A 85 7.17 -9.30 0.97
C SER A 85 6.36 -9.43 -0.30
N GLU A 86 5.06 -9.69 -0.17
CA GLU A 86 4.16 -9.93 -1.30
C GLU A 86 3.34 -8.69 -1.66
N ASN A 87 3.00 -7.88 -0.68
CA ASN A 87 2.06 -6.78 -0.83
C ASN A 87 2.61 -5.48 -0.27
N ILE A 88 2.11 -4.36 -0.78
CA ILE A 88 2.10 -3.08 -0.08
C ILE A 88 0.70 -2.94 0.53
N PRO A 89 0.54 -3.08 1.85
CA PRO A 89 -0.70 -2.75 2.55
C PRO A 89 -0.84 -1.23 2.67
N PHE A 90 -2.02 -0.73 2.32
CA PHE A 90 -2.50 0.60 2.66
C PHE A 90 -3.59 0.44 3.71
N THR A 91 -3.33 0.92 4.92
CA THR A 91 -4.30 0.84 6.01
C THR A 91 -4.79 2.22 6.38
N ALA A 92 -6.08 2.36 6.64
CA ALA A 92 -6.64 3.61 7.13
C ALA A 92 -7.79 3.35 8.11
N ALA A 93 -7.93 4.24 9.07
CA ALA A 93 -9.01 4.23 10.06
C ALA A 93 -9.54 5.65 10.28
N SER A 94 -10.85 5.76 10.45
CA SER A 94 -11.54 7.02 10.69
C SER A 94 -12.84 6.82 11.46
N VAL A 95 -13.57 7.89 11.74
CA VAL A 95 -14.98 7.79 12.09
C VAL A 95 -15.76 7.19 10.93
N ALA A 96 -16.81 6.42 11.23
CA ALA A 96 -17.48 5.55 10.25
C ALA A 96 -18.05 6.30 9.04
N ASP A 97 -18.53 7.52 9.21
CA ASP A 97 -19.10 8.37 8.15
C ASP A 97 -18.04 8.94 7.18
N ARG A 98 -16.73 8.75 7.45
CA ARG A 98 -15.62 9.21 6.63
C ARG A 98 -14.90 8.11 5.86
N VAL A 99 -15.27 6.86 6.06
CA VAL A 99 -14.56 5.74 5.41
C VAL A 99 -14.64 5.79 3.88
N THR A 100 -15.77 6.19 3.32
CA THR A 100 -15.95 6.34 1.87
C THR A 100 -15.15 7.49 1.29
N ASP A 101 -15.02 8.61 2.03
CA ASP A 101 -14.13 9.72 1.67
C ASP A 101 -12.67 9.24 1.64
N GLY A 102 -12.28 8.43 2.63
CA GLY A 102 -10.98 7.77 2.66
C GLY A 102 -10.73 6.88 1.45
N LEU A 103 -11.70 6.04 1.08
CA LEU A 103 -11.60 5.16 -0.11
C LEU A 103 -11.41 5.96 -1.41
N GLU A 104 -12.09 7.12 -1.56
CA GLU A 104 -11.90 8.01 -2.70
C GLU A 104 -10.47 8.56 -2.78
N ILE A 105 -9.92 9.03 -1.63
CA ILE A 105 -8.55 9.56 -1.56
C ILE A 105 -7.52 8.47 -1.86
N PHE A 106 -7.70 7.27 -1.29
CA PHE A 106 -6.79 6.16 -1.53
C PHE A 106 -6.91 5.58 -2.96
N ALA A 107 -8.04 5.78 -3.64
CA ALA A 107 -8.13 5.52 -5.07
C ALA A 107 -7.21 6.44 -5.87
N ASP A 108 -7.10 7.73 -5.51
CA ASP A 108 -6.12 8.63 -6.11
C ASP A 108 -4.69 8.17 -5.82
N VAL A 109 -4.37 7.86 -4.55
CA VAL A 109 -3.05 7.38 -4.14
C VAL A 109 -2.63 6.13 -4.92
N ILE A 110 -3.52 5.14 -5.05
CA ILE A 110 -3.22 3.85 -5.67
C ILE A 110 -3.18 3.96 -7.20
N LEU A 111 -4.12 4.69 -7.81
CA LEU A 111 -4.33 4.69 -9.26
C LEU A 111 -3.67 5.88 -9.97
N ARG A 112 -3.51 7.00 -9.29
CA ARG A 112 -3.08 8.28 -9.87
C ARG A 112 -2.06 9.01 -8.99
N PRO A 113 -1.02 8.30 -8.46
CA PRO A 113 0.03 8.99 -7.71
C PRO A 113 0.83 9.90 -8.64
N HIS A 114 1.32 11.02 -8.12
CA HIS A 114 2.14 11.93 -8.90
C HIS A 114 3.53 11.38 -9.18
N LEU A 115 4.15 10.72 -8.20
CA LEU A 115 5.53 10.23 -8.24
C LEU A 115 6.48 11.31 -8.81
N ASP A 116 6.37 12.53 -8.26
CA ASP A 116 7.11 13.71 -8.71
C ASP A 116 8.61 13.50 -8.53
N GLU A 117 9.39 13.72 -9.60
CA GLU A 117 10.84 13.57 -9.63
C GLU A 117 11.53 14.41 -8.54
N GLY A 118 11.02 15.61 -8.26
CA GLY A 118 11.55 16.47 -7.20
C GLY A 118 11.44 15.89 -5.79
N GLN A 119 10.59 14.86 -5.59
CA GLN A 119 10.43 14.18 -4.31
C GLN A 119 11.25 12.87 -4.22
N PHE A 120 11.87 12.42 -5.31
CA PHE A 120 12.57 11.14 -5.33
C PHE A 120 13.82 11.11 -4.45
N GLU A 121 14.69 12.11 -4.54
CA GLU A 121 15.89 12.19 -3.71
C GLU A 121 15.58 12.26 -2.19
N PRO A 122 14.60 13.05 -1.72
CA PRO A 122 14.13 12.97 -0.33
C PRO A 122 13.66 11.58 0.10
N VAL A 123 12.95 10.84 -0.77
CA VAL A 123 12.51 9.47 -0.51
C VAL A 123 13.71 8.54 -0.38
N LYS A 124 14.65 8.61 -1.33
CA LYS A 124 15.86 7.78 -1.33
C LYS A 124 16.72 8.02 -0.09
N LEU A 125 16.89 9.27 0.32
CA LEU A 125 17.62 9.64 1.53
C LEU A 125 16.91 9.10 2.79
N GLY A 126 15.58 9.17 2.84
CA GLY A 126 14.79 8.59 3.93
C GLY A 126 14.95 7.07 4.03
N ALA A 127 14.93 6.37 2.89
CA ALA A 127 15.19 4.93 2.83
C ALA A 127 16.61 4.59 3.31
N GLU A 128 17.63 5.34 2.88
CA GLU A 128 19.01 5.16 3.33
C GLU A 128 19.14 5.29 4.85
N GLN A 129 18.57 6.35 5.42
CA GLN A 129 18.59 6.57 6.87
C GLN A 129 17.88 5.45 7.64
N SER A 130 16.74 4.96 7.12
CA SER A 130 16.01 3.84 7.73
C SER A 130 16.82 2.54 7.70
N LEU A 131 17.51 2.28 6.61
CA LEU A 131 18.37 1.09 6.47
C LEU A 131 19.60 1.18 7.37
N ILE A 132 20.26 2.34 7.50
CA ILE A 132 21.37 2.56 8.43
C ILE A 132 20.90 2.34 9.87
N ALA A 133 19.74 2.91 10.25
CA ALA A 133 19.20 2.70 11.60
C ALA A 133 18.88 1.22 11.89
N ALA A 134 18.48 0.45 10.85
CA ALA A 134 18.24 -0.99 11.00
C ALA A 134 19.52 -1.79 11.25
N GLU A 135 20.70 -1.33 10.79
CA GLU A 135 21.98 -1.96 11.07
C GLU A 135 22.38 -1.83 12.56
N ASP A 136 21.91 -0.80 13.25
CA ASP A 136 22.15 -0.57 14.68
C ASP A 136 21.10 -1.28 15.57
N ASP A 137 20.09 -1.95 14.99
CA ASP A 137 19.10 -2.77 15.69
C ASP A 137 19.45 -4.26 15.55
N PRO A 138 20.03 -4.90 16.61
CA PRO A 138 20.43 -6.30 16.54
C PRO A 138 19.27 -7.26 16.29
N GLN A 139 18.08 -6.96 16.80
CA GLN A 139 16.89 -7.80 16.60
C GLN A 139 16.45 -7.77 15.14
N ARG A 140 16.30 -6.57 14.56
CA ARG A 140 15.93 -6.39 13.16
C ARG A 140 16.94 -7.03 12.22
N LYS A 141 18.23 -6.82 12.48
CA LYS A 141 19.32 -7.43 11.71
C LYS A 141 19.28 -8.95 11.77
N ALA A 142 19.10 -9.54 12.96
CA ALA A 142 19.00 -10.99 13.11
C ALA A 142 17.82 -11.58 12.33
N MET A 143 16.67 -10.88 12.29
CA MET A 143 15.49 -11.32 11.53
C MET A 143 15.73 -11.24 10.02
N VAL A 144 16.40 -10.20 9.52
CA VAL A 144 16.78 -10.08 8.11
C VAL A 144 17.72 -11.21 7.71
N GLU A 145 18.75 -11.49 8.51
CA GLU A 145 19.70 -12.59 8.22
C GLU A 145 19.04 -13.97 8.33
N LEU A 146 18.17 -14.18 9.32
CA LEU A 146 17.40 -15.43 9.43
C LEU A 146 16.56 -15.65 8.17
N ARG A 147 15.92 -14.60 7.65
CA ARG A 147 15.09 -14.67 6.44
C ARG A 147 15.95 -15.03 5.22
N LYS A 148 17.10 -14.38 5.02
CA LYS A 148 18.03 -14.69 3.92
C LYS A 148 18.50 -16.14 3.95
N LEU A 149 18.76 -16.70 5.14
CA LEU A 149 19.17 -18.07 5.33
C LEU A 149 18.03 -19.09 5.14
N SER A 150 16.80 -18.69 5.44
CA SER A 150 15.63 -19.59 5.41
C SER A 150 14.97 -19.69 4.04
N PHE A 151 15.07 -18.64 3.22
CA PHE A 151 14.38 -18.56 1.94
C PHE A 151 15.33 -18.15 0.82
N SER A 152 15.19 -18.80 -0.34
CA SER A 152 15.88 -18.36 -1.55
C SER A 152 15.28 -17.06 -2.09
N SER A 153 16.04 -16.35 -2.94
CA SER A 153 15.50 -15.21 -3.69
C SER A 153 14.29 -15.62 -4.54
N PRO A 154 13.24 -14.77 -4.66
CA PRO A 154 13.13 -13.43 -4.07
C PRO A 154 12.61 -13.39 -2.63
N TRP A 155 12.17 -14.52 -2.07
CA TRP A 155 11.49 -14.58 -0.76
C TRP A 155 12.41 -14.25 0.43
N GLY A 156 13.72 -14.45 0.26
CA GLY A 156 14.74 -14.08 1.25
C GLY A 156 15.08 -12.59 1.28
N LEU A 157 14.57 -11.78 0.32
CA LEU A 157 14.84 -10.35 0.29
C LEU A 157 14.17 -9.63 1.47
N SER A 158 14.86 -8.59 1.97
CA SER A 158 14.27 -7.69 2.96
C SER A 158 13.16 -6.85 2.32
N SER A 159 12.03 -6.68 3.00
CA SER A 159 10.98 -5.76 2.56
C SER A 159 11.39 -4.29 2.65
N ASP A 160 12.36 -3.98 3.50
CA ASP A 160 12.87 -2.62 3.68
C ASP A 160 13.89 -2.22 2.61
N GLY A 161 14.43 -3.21 1.89
CA GLY A 161 15.48 -3.00 0.90
C GLY A 161 16.88 -3.40 1.38
N SER A 162 17.89 -2.93 0.64
CA SER A 162 19.30 -3.22 0.87
C SER A 162 20.14 -1.96 0.62
N LEU A 163 21.12 -1.68 1.53
CA LEU A 163 22.08 -0.60 1.32
C LEU A 163 22.97 -0.83 0.07
N ASP A 164 23.19 -2.10 -0.31
CA ASP A 164 23.98 -2.43 -1.49
C ASP A 164 23.25 -2.09 -2.79
N ASP A 165 21.92 -2.29 -2.83
CA ASP A 165 21.11 -2.05 -4.02
C ASP A 165 20.66 -0.59 -4.14
N LEU A 166 20.45 0.10 -3.01
CA LEU A 166 19.87 1.45 -2.95
C LEU A 166 20.56 2.47 -3.88
N PRO A 167 21.90 2.53 -4.00
CA PRO A 167 22.55 3.47 -4.91
C PRO A 167 22.14 3.29 -6.38
N SER A 168 21.82 2.04 -6.77
CA SER A 168 21.47 1.68 -8.14
C SER A 168 20.00 1.94 -8.49
N ILE A 169 19.12 2.16 -7.50
CA ILE A 169 17.70 2.38 -7.71
C ILE A 169 17.47 3.81 -8.23
N SER A 170 16.83 3.91 -9.38
CA SER A 170 16.41 5.16 -10.01
C SER A 170 14.91 5.42 -9.82
N SER A 171 14.46 6.65 -10.06
CA SER A 171 13.05 7.00 -10.07
C SER A 171 12.25 6.17 -11.09
N ASP A 172 12.85 5.87 -12.25
CA ASP A 172 12.22 5.04 -13.27
C ASP A 172 12.05 3.59 -12.84
N ASP A 173 12.98 3.04 -12.05
CA ASP A 173 12.83 1.68 -11.46
C ASP A 173 11.60 1.62 -10.55
N VAL A 174 11.41 2.65 -9.72
CA VAL A 174 10.28 2.72 -8.77
C VAL A 174 8.95 2.98 -9.50
N ARG A 175 8.93 3.86 -10.51
CA ARG A 175 7.75 4.05 -11.37
C ARG A 175 7.40 2.76 -12.12
N GLY A 176 8.40 2.10 -12.68
CA GLY A 176 8.22 0.82 -13.35
C GLY A 176 7.69 -0.28 -12.40
N HIS A 177 8.06 -0.25 -11.11
CA HIS A 177 7.49 -1.13 -10.10
C HIS A 177 5.99 -0.85 -9.91
N HIS A 178 5.58 0.41 -9.78
CA HIS A 178 4.17 0.80 -9.73
C HIS A 178 3.43 0.33 -10.99
N GLU A 179 3.96 0.63 -12.16
CA GLU A 179 3.32 0.27 -13.43
C GLU A 179 3.11 -1.24 -13.61
N ARG A 180 4.07 -2.08 -13.17
CA ARG A 180 3.96 -3.53 -13.27
C ARG A 180 3.04 -4.15 -12.22
N CYS A 181 3.14 -3.68 -10.97
CA CYS A 181 2.62 -4.41 -9.82
C CYS A 181 1.26 -3.88 -9.35
N PHE A 182 0.93 -2.61 -9.59
CA PHE A 182 -0.36 -2.06 -9.17
C PHE A 182 -1.45 -2.49 -10.14
N ARG A 183 -2.23 -3.48 -9.71
CA ARG A 183 -3.25 -4.16 -10.49
C ARG A 183 -4.38 -4.64 -9.59
N PRO A 184 -5.65 -4.71 -10.07
CA PRO A 184 -6.78 -5.17 -9.28
C PRO A 184 -6.78 -6.69 -9.07
N ASN A 185 -6.30 -7.43 -10.07
CA ASN A 185 -6.22 -8.89 -10.01
C ASN A 185 -5.14 -9.33 -9.02
N GLY A 186 -5.57 -9.95 -7.93
CA GLY A 186 -4.75 -10.31 -6.78
C GLY A 186 -4.73 -9.26 -5.66
N ALA A 187 -5.34 -8.08 -5.86
CA ALA A 187 -5.54 -7.10 -4.80
C ALA A 187 -6.75 -7.47 -3.93
N ILE A 188 -6.64 -7.19 -2.64
CA ILE A 188 -7.70 -7.48 -1.65
C ILE A 188 -7.94 -6.22 -0.82
N LEU A 189 -9.19 -5.78 -0.75
CA LEU A 189 -9.63 -4.71 0.13
C LEU A 189 -10.51 -5.28 1.23
N GLY A 190 -10.07 -5.17 2.47
CA GLY A 190 -10.88 -5.44 3.66
C GLY A 190 -11.39 -4.14 4.26
N VAL A 191 -12.68 -4.07 4.57
CA VAL A 191 -13.32 -2.93 5.27
C VAL A 191 -14.07 -3.47 6.48
N ALA A 192 -13.86 -2.92 7.65
CA ALA A 192 -14.55 -3.34 8.87
C ALA A 192 -14.96 -2.13 9.72
N GLY A 193 -16.15 -2.19 10.33
CA GLY A 193 -16.64 -1.12 11.20
C GLY A 193 -18.13 -0.89 11.07
N ASN A 194 -18.57 0.27 11.48
CA ASN A 194 -19.97 0.68 11.34
C ASN A 194 -20.26 1.18 9.92
N VAL A 195 -20.34 0.23 9.01
CA VAL A 195 -20.54 0.47 7.57
C VAL A 195 -21.69 -0.39 7.06
N ASP A 196 -22.31 0.04 5.96
CA ASP A 196 -23.23 -0.77 5.17
C ASP A 196 -22.46 -1.36 3.98
N ALA A 197 -22.49 -2.68 3.85
CA ALA A 197 -21.74 -3.41 2.83
C ALA A 197 -22.14 -2.96 1.39
N LYS A 198 -23.40 -2.61 1.13
CA LYS A 198 -23.85 -2.16 -0.17
C LYS A 198 -23.23 -0.80 -0.52
N VAL A 199 -23.22 0.13 0.45
CA VAL A 199 -22.59 1.45 0.28
C VAL A 199 -21.10 1.32 -0.01
N VAL A 200 -20.41 0.42 0.72
CA VAL A 200 -18.99 0.17 0.48
C VAL A 200 -18.75 -0.45 -0.90
N ILE A 201 -19.55 -1.45 -1.32
CA ILE A 201 -19.45 -2.08 -2.64
C ILE A 201 -19.64 -1.03 -3.75
N GLU A 202 -20.65 -0.15 -3.64
CA GLU A 202 -20.90 0.91 -4.61
C GLU A 202 -19.73 1.91 -4.66
N ALA A 203 -19.19 2.34 -3.51
CA ALA A 203 -18.05 3.25 -3.45
C ALA A 203 -16.79 2.64 -4.08
N VAL A 204 -16.48 1.39 -3.75
CA VAL A 204 -15.34 0.68 -4.34
C VAL A 204 -15.53 0.47 -5.84
N GLY A 205 -16.72 0.08 -6.28
CA GLY A 205 -17.05 -0.05 -7.70
C GLY A 205 -16.88 1.25 -8.48
N LYS A 206 -17.31 2.38 -7.90
CA LYS A 206 -17.15 3.72 -8.48
C LYS A 206 -15.68 4.12 -8.66
N HIS A 207 -14.85 3.86 -7.66
CA HIS A 207 -13.47 4.39 -7.63
C HIS A 207 -12.45 3.43 -8.24
N PHE A 208 -12.67 2.11 -8.14
CA PHE A 208 -11.73 1.08 -8.58
C PHE A 208 -12.26 0.20 -9.73
N GLY A 209 -13.52 0.35 -10.15
CA GLY A 209 -14.13 -0.51 -11.19
C GLY A 209 -13.42 -0.44 -12.54
N ASP A 210 -12.93 0.73 -12.91
CA ASP A 210 -12.19 0.94 -14.17
C ASP A 210 -10.69 0.59 -14.09
N TRP A 211 -10.21 0.16 -12.93
CA TRP A 211 -8.83 -0.25 -12.75
C TRP A 211 -8.52 -1.48 -13.60
N LYS A 212 -7.59 -1.35 -14.53
CA LYS A 212 -7.33 -2.38 -15.54
C LYS A 212 -6.51 -3.53 -14.96
N GLN A 213 -6.94 -4.75 -15.28
CA GLN A 213 -6.13 -5.95 -15.06
C GLN A 213 -4.80 -5.85 -15.83
N LYS A 214 -3.77 -6.44 -15.25
CA LYS A 214 -2.46 -6.57 -15.90
C LYS A 214 -2.06 -8.03 -15.87
N ASP A 215 -1.54 -8.54 -16.97
CA ASP A 215 -0.98 -9.89 -17.05
C ASP A 215 0.22 -10.01 -16.12
N GLY A 216 0.23 -11.09 -15.36
CA GLY A 216 1.10 -11.48 -14.29
C GLY A 216 2.42 -10.76 -14.11
N ALA A 217 2.59 -10.04 -13.02
CA ALA A 217 3.81 -10.10 -12.27
C ALA A 217 3.67 -11.31 -11.32
N ALA A 218 4.04 -12.47 -11.74
CA ALA A 218 4.27 -13.63 -10.92
C ALA A 218 5.75 -13.95 -11.02
#